data_4666cd728bb579cd994f24487bb7029f
#
_entry.id   4666cd728bb579cd994f24487bb7029f
#
_cell.length_a   1.000
_cell.length_b   1.000
_cell.length_c   1.000
_cell.angle_alpha   90.00
_cell.angle_beta   90.00
_cell.angle_gamma   90.00
#
_symmetry.space_group_name_H-M   'P 1'
#
loop_
_entity.id
_entity.type
_entity.pdbx_description
1 polymer ?
#
loop_
_entity_poly.entity_id
_entity_poly.type
_entity_poly.pdbx_seq_one_letter_code
_entity_poly.pdbx_strand_id
1 'polypeptide(L)'
;MTTFDDFDLKEKLLRGIYSYGFENPSDIQCKALPILNSKKDLYAQAQSGTGKTGAFTIGSLNLLNEDLKKTQILILNPTYELVNQNYDVMEALSQYMDVNIMKVVGKTSLDECKRNLEKEPEIIIGTPGRVADMINRRYLYTQNIKLLVIDEADEMLSDGFRDTIYNIIKYISKDCQICLFSATKTEETLDLSNKFLNNPESIIVENKNVSLEGIKQFKVLINEEWKYDTLLDLYNLLNIAQCIIYVNYKDKLMNIYTELIKNNYPVDYIHGEITKEERE
;
A
#
# COMPACT_ATOMS: atom_id res chain seq x y z
N MET A 1 3.34 -13.41 -25.35
CA MET A 1 3.42 -12.91 -23.98
C MET A 1 3.28 -11.41 -24.05
N THR A 2 2.45 -10.80 -23.23
CA THR A 2 2.32 -9.34 -23.15
C THR A 2 3.55 -8.78 -22.42
N THR A 3 4.16 -7.75 -22.97
CA THR A 3 5.29 -7.04 -22.38
C THR A 3 4.89 -5.62 -21.97
N PHE A 4 5.73 -4.89 -21.25
CA PHE A 4 5.45 -3.49 -20.94
C PHE A 4 5.50 -2.58 -22.16
N ASP A 5 6.16 -2.99 -23.25
CA ASP A 5 6.19 -2.26 -24.53
C ASP A 5 4.85 -2.27 -25.25
N ASP A 6 3.95 -3.21 -24.91
CA ASP A 6 2.60 -3.28 -25.51
C ASP A 6 1.64 -2.21 -24.95
N PHE A 7 2.06 -1.46 -23.89
CA PHE A 7 1.31 -0.36 -23.31
C PHE A 7 1.89 0.98 -23.78
N ASP A 8 1.04 1.97 -23.94
CA ASP A 8 1.45 3.34 -24.29
C ASP A 8 2.10 4.02 -23.07
N LEU A 9 3.37 3.63 -22.79
CA LEU A 9 4.17 4.13 -21.66
C LEU A 9 5.28 5.05 -22.16
N LYS A 10 5.60 6.06 -21.34
CA LYS A 10 6.72 6.96 -21.61
C LYS A 10 8.03 6.19 -21.64
N GLU A 11 8.93 6.55 -22.56
CA GLU A 11 10.24 5.89 -22.75
C GLU A 11 11.08 5.88 -21.45
N LYS A 12 11.13 7.03 -20.74
CA LYS A 12 11.86 7.13 -19.47
C LYS A 12 11.28 6.20 -18.40
N LEU A 13 9.94 6.04 -18.36
CA LEU A 13 9.27 5.13 -17.45
C LEU A 13 9.55 3.66 -17.80
N LEU A 14 9.46 3.29 -19.07
CA LEU A 14 9.84 1.95 -19.55
C LEU A 14 11.26 1.57 -19.12
N ARG A 15 12.19 2.51 -19.28
CA ARG A 15 13.55 2.31 -18.81
C ARG A 15 13.62 2.07 -17.29
N GLY A 16 12.84 2.80 -16.52
CA GLY A 16 12.72 2.62 -15.06
C GLY A 16 12.17 1.24 -14.69
N ILE A 17 11.11 0.81 -15.37
CA ILE A 17 10.44 -0.49 -15.18
C ILE A 17 11.43 -1.64 -15.37
N TYR A 18 12.15 -1.67 -16.50
CA TYR A 18 13.12 -2.72 -16.78
C TYR A 18 14.36 -2.65 -15.86
N SER A 19 14.81 -1.44 -15.50
CA SER A 19 15.93 -1.28 -14.56
C SER A 19 15.57 -1.73 -13.14
N TYR A 20 14.31 -1.67 -12.76
CA TYR A 20 13.82 -2.19 -11.48
C TYR A 20 13.75 -3.73 -11.45
N GLY A 21 13.80 -4.39 -12.62
CA GLY A 21 13.72 -5.83 -12.77
C GLY A 21 12.33 -6.37 -13.08
N PHE A 22 11.38 -5.51 -13.46
CA PHE A 22 10.10 -5.98 -14.00
C PHE A 22 10.31 -6.41 -15.45
N GLU A 23 10.16 -7.71 -15.71
CA GLU A 23 10.32 -8.29 -17.06
C GLU A 23 8.98 -8.33 -17.81
N ASN A 24 7.94 -8.83 -17.15
CA ASN A 24 6.62 -8.98 -17.72
C ASN A 24 5.55 -8.44 -16.77
N PRO A 25 4.49 -7.82 -17.30
CA PRO A 25 3.41 -7.33 -16.46
C PRO A 25 2.59 -8.48 -15.87
N SER A 26 2.20 -8.37 -14.62
CA SER A 26 1.26 -9.30 -13.98
C SER A 26 -0.17 -9.11 -14.50
N ASP A 27 -1.07 -10.07 -14.21
CA ASP A 27 -2.47 -10.03 -14.65
C ASP A 27 -3.17 -8.73 -14.24
N ILE A 28 -2.95 -8.28 -13.00
CA ILE A 28 -3.54 -7.02 -12.52
C ILE A 28 -2.96 -5.81 -13.26
N GLN A 29 -1.67 -5.82 -13.58
CA GLN A 29 -1.02 -4.76 -14.35
C GLN A 29 -1.54 -4.72 -15.77
N CYS A 30 -1.66 -5.88 -16.45
CA CYS A 30 -2.22 -5.98 -17.79
C CYS A 30 -3.64 -5.37 -17.89
N LYS A 31 -4.46 -5.60 -16.87
CA LYS A 31 -5.84 -5.11 -16.83
C LYS A 31 -5.96 -3.66 -16.38
N ALA A 32 -5.15 -3.23 -15.41
CA ALA A 32 -5.26 -1.90 -14.81
C ALA A 32 -4.62 -0.80 -15.65
N LEU A 33 -3.48 -1.05 -16.29
CA LEU A 33 -2.75 -0.01 -17.04
C LEU A 33 -3.57 0.62 -18.17
N PRO A 34 -4.33 -0.11 -19.00
CA PRO A 34 -5.20 0.50 -20.02
C PRO A 34 -6.28 1.41 -19.41
N ILE A 35 -6.84 1.04 -18.24
CA ILE A 35 -7.87 1.81 -17.56
C ILE A 35 -7.27 3.08 -16.97
N LEU A 36 -6.11 2.97 -16.29
CA LEU A 36 -5.39 4.11 -15.77
C LEU A 36 -5.06 5.12 -16.88
N ASN A 37 -4.54 4.64 -18.03
CA ASN A 37 -4.23 5.50 -19.18
C ASN A 37 -5.48 6.16 -19.80
N SER A 38 -6.64 5.50 -19.72
CA SER A 38 -7.92 6.05 -20.22
C SER A 38 -8.55 7.09 -19.29
N LYS A 39 -7.98 7.33 -18.13
CA LYS A 39 -8.46 8.26 -17.08
C LYS A 39 -9.85 7.90 -16.56
N LYS A 40 -10.27 6.66 -16.67
CA LYS A 40 -11.50 6.15 -16.06
C LYS A 40 -11.24 5.74 -14.62
N ASP A 41 -12.24 5.90 -13.76
CA ASP A 41 -12.15 5.41 -12.40
C ASP A 41 -12.03 3.88 -12.37
N LEU A 42 -11.30 3.38 -11.38
CA LEU A 42 -10.98 1.96 -11.25
C LEU A 42 -11.34 1.43 -9.86
N TYR A 43 -12.05 0.31 -9.82
CA TYR A 43 -12.16 -0.54 -8.65
C TYR A 43 -11.42 -1.85 -8.90
N ALA A 44 -10.26 -2.03 -8.28
CA ALA A 44 -9.41 -3.20 -8.48
C ALA A 44 -9.36 -4.06 -7.21
N GLN A 45 -9.90 -5.27 -7.30
CA GLN A 45 -9.78 -6.27 -6.26
C GLN A 45 -8.73 -7.32 -6.68
N ALA A 46 -7.65 -7.41 -5.91
CA ALA A 46 -6.60 -8.41 -6.10
C ALA A 46 -5.86 -8.66 -4.79
N GLN A 47 -5.48 -9.90 -4.53
CA GLN A 47 -4.75 -10.27 -3.31
C GLN A 47 -3.41 -9.52 -3.19
N SER A 48 -2.88 -9.46 -1.98
CA SER A 48 -1.54 -8.93 -1.73
C SER A 48 -0.50 -9.76 -2.50
N GLY A 49 0.55 -9.10 -2.99
CA GLY A 49 1.60 -9.76 -3.79
C GLY A 49 1.28 -10.00 -5.26
N THR A 50 0.10 -9.63 -5.78
CA THR A 50 -0.27 -9.80 -7.20
C THR A 50 0.29 -8.72 -8.12
N GLY A 51 0.92 -7.67 -7.58
CA GLY A 51 1.49 -6.58 -8.36
C GLY A 51 0.64 -5.29 -8.40
N LYS A 52 -0.32 -5.11 -7.47
CA LYS A 52 -1.13 -3.88 -7.33
C LYS A 52 -0.27 -2.62 -7.27
N THR A 53 0.76 -2.63 -6.41
CA THR A 53 1.68 -1.50 -6.25
C THR A 53 2.35 -1.12 -7.57
N GLY A 54 2.86 -2.10 -8.32
CA GLY A 54 3.41 -1.85 -9.65
C GLY A 54 2.39 -1.27 -10.63
N ALA A 55 1.14 -1.75 -10.60
CA ALA A 55 0.08 -1.28 -11.49
C ALA A 55 -0.21 0.22 -11.30
N PHE A 56 -0.50 0.65 -10.06
CA PHE A 56 -0.82 2.07 -9.83
C PHE A 56 0.43 2.96 -9.89
N THR A 57 1.61 2.48 -9.52
CA THR A 57 2.85 3.25 -9.65
C THR A 57 3.16 3.55 -11.11
N ILE A 58 3.14 2.54 -11.98
CA ILE A 58 3.37 2.71 -13.43
C ILE A 58 2.31 3.64 -14.02
N GLY A 59 1.02 3.41 -13.72
CA GLY A 59 -0.07 4.25 -14.21
C GLY A 59 0.06 5.71 -13.75
N SER A 60 0.41 5.94 -12.48
CA SER A 60 0.65 7.27 -11.92
C SER A 60 1.76 8.02 -12.64
N LEU A 61 2.91 7.39 -12.82
CA LEU A 61 4.07 7.97 -13.51
C LEU A 61 3.78 8.22 -14.99
N ASN A 62 2.97 7.37 -15.62
CA ASN A 62 2.58 7.57 -17.01
C ASN A 62 1.63 8.76 -17.20
N LEU A 63 0.72 9.00 -16.26
CA LEU A 63 -0.20 10.14 -16.27
C LEU A 63 0.44 11.48 -15.90
N LEU A 64 1.58 11.46 -15.21
CA LEU A 64 2.25 12.65 -14.72
C LEU A 64 2.68 13.55 -15.88
N ASN A 65 2.49 14.86 -15.75
CA ASN A 65 3.11 15.86 -16.62
C ASN A 65 4.37 16.42 -15.92
N GLU A 66 5.55 16.08 -16.43
CA GLU A 66 6.85 16.49 -15.85
C GLU A 66 7.07 18.00 -15.90
N ASP A 67 6.43 18.73 -16.85
CA ASP A 67 6.55 20.19 -16.99
C ASP A 67 5.70 20.97 -15.97
N LEU A 68 4.69 20.32 -15.40
CA LEU A 68 3.81 20.93 -14.40
C LEU A 68 4.33 20.64 -13.00
N LYS A 69 5.10 21.57 -12.43
CA LYS A 69 5.67 21.46 -11.07
C LYS A 69 4.61 21.80 -10.01
N LYS A 70 3.60 20.94 -9.90
CA LYS A 70 2.48 20.98 -8.95
C LYS A 70 2.11 19.57 -8.55
N THR A 71 1.48 19.39 -7.39
CA THR A 71 1.00 18.08 -6.96
C THR A 71 -0.11 17.58 -7.88
N GLN A 72 0.15 16.48 -8.59
CA GLN A 72 -0.75 15.89 -9.58
C GLN A 72 -1.28 14.52 -9.15
N ILE A 73 -0.53 13.81 -8.33
CA ILE A 73 -0.82 12.45 -7.89
C ILE A 73 -0.87 12.39 -6.37
N LEU A 74 -1.92 11.81 -5.84
CA LEU A 74 -2.06 11.54 -4.40
C LEU A 74 -2.32 10.04 -4.19
N ILE A 75 -1.49 9.41 -3.37
CA ILE A 75 -1.62 7.99 -3.01
C ILE A 75 -1.83 7.90 -1.51
N LEU A 76 -2.91 7.24 -1.09
CA LEU A 76 -3.25 7.01 0.31
C LEU A 76 -2.97 5.56 0.69
N ASN A 77 -2.28 5.37 1.81
CA ASN A 77 -1.98 4.07 2.39
C ASN A 77 -2.34 4.05 3.87
N PRO A 78 -2.74 2.89 4.45
CA PRO A 78 -3.15 2.81 5.85
C PRO A 78 -2.02 3.07 6.83
N THR A 79 -0.82 2.60 6.54
CA THR A 79 0.32 2.61 7.48
C THR A 79 1.55 3.35 6.96
N TYR A 80 2.41 3.75 7.88
CA TYR A 80 3.70 4.35 7.58
C TYR A 80 4.60 3.41 6.77
N GLU A 81 4.57 2.14 7.11
CA GLU A 81 5.37 1.09 6.48
C GLU A 81 5.00 0.92 5.01
N LEU A 82 3.69 0.89 4.69
CA LEU A 82 3.20 0.82 3.31
C LEU A 82 3.49 2.10 2.52
N VAL A 83 3.43 3.28 3.16
CA VAL A 83 3.88 4.54 2.53
C VAL A 83 5.34 4.46 2.13
N ASN A 84 6.22 3.92 3.00
CA ASN A 84 7.64 3.76 2.66
C ASN A 84 7.83 2.76 1.51
N GLN A 85 7.20 1.60 1.58
CA GLN A 85 7.29 0.60 0.52
C GLN A 85 6.83 1.14 -0.85
N ASN A 86 5.71 1.85 -0.88
CA ASN A 86 5.19 2.43 -2.12
C ASN A 86 6.06 3.60 -2.61
N TYR A 87 6.64 4.38 -1.69
CA TYR A 87 7.61 5.42 -2.02
C TYR A 87 8.86 4.84 -2.68
N ASP A 88 9.45 3.78 -2.12
CA ASP A 88 10.66 3.16 -2.65
C ASP A 88 10.45 2.59 -4.05
N VAL A 89 9.28 1.96 -4.29
CA VAL A 89 8.90 1.48 -5.63
C VAL A 89 8.71 2.66 -6.59
N MET A 90 8.02 3.73 -6.16
CA MET A 90 7.79 4.92 -6.97
C MET A 90 9.10 5.60 -7.37
N GLU A 91 10.00 5.79 -6.40
CA GLU A 91 11.32 6.38 -6.60
C GLU A 91 12.16 5.54 -7.57
N ALA A 92 12.21 4.22 -7.38
CA ALA A 92 12.97 3.32 -8.25
C ALA A 92 12.45 3.31 -9.70
N LEU A 93 11.13 3.31 -9.91
CA LEU A 93 10.54 3.33 -11.25
C LEU A 93 10.69 4.70 -11.94
N SER A 94 10.76 5.79 -11.17
CA SER A 94 10.89 7.16 -11.71
C SER A 94 12.32 7.65 -11.88
N GLN A 95 13.34 6.82 -11.63
CA GLN A 95 14.75 7.22 -11.58
C GLN A 95 15.29 7.94 -12.84
N TYR A 96 14.61 7.81 -13.99
CA TYR A 96 14.96 8.51 -15.24
C TYR A 96 14.03 9.68 -15.58
N MET A 97 13.05 9.97 -14.69
CA MET A 97 12.08 11.04 -14.84
C MET A 97 12.46 12.24 -13.95
N ASP A 98 12.04 13.44 -14.34
CA ASP A 98 12.21 14.65 -13.51
C ASP A 98 10.95 14.84 -12.64
N VAL A 99 10.92 14.15 -11.50
CA VAL A 99 9.78 14.14 -10.59
C VAL A 99 10.22 14.18 -9.13
N ASN A 100 9.53 14.99 -8.32
CA ASN A 100 9.70 15.02 -6.88
C ASN A 100 8.57 14.26 -6.19
N ILE A 101 8.94 13.31 -5.37
CA ILE A 101 8.02 12.47 -4.60
C ILE A 101 8.17 12.79 -3.12
N MET A 102 7.06 12.95 -2.42
CA MET A 102 7.07 13.28 -1.01
C MET A 102 6.20 12.32 -0.19
N LYS A 103 6.73 11.91 0.97
CA LYS A 103 5.97 11.18 1.99
C LYS A 103 5.28 12.15 2.94
N VAL A 104 3.97 11.97 3.16
CA VAL A 104 3.14 12.78 4.07
C VAL A 104 2.56 11.88 5.16
N VAL A 105 3.29 11.77 6.29
CA VAL A 105 3.01 10.82 7.38
C VAL A 105 3.07 11.48 8.76
N GLY A 106 2.39 10.89 9.74
CA GLY A 106 2.27 11.44 11.09
C GLY A 106 3.58 11.54 11.87
N LYS A 107 4.59 10.76 11.53
CA LYS A 107 5.90 10.73 12.21
C LYS A 107 6.82 11.91 11.85
N THR A 108 6.52 12.67 10.79
CA THR A 108 7.28 13.87 10.40
C THR A 108 6.75 15.09 11.15
N SER A 109 7.64 16.03 11.55
CA SER A 109 7.19 17.26 12.19
C SER A 109 6.32 18.12 11.24
N LEU A 110 5.42 18.92 11.80
CA LEU A 110 4.52 19.75 10.98
C LEU A 110 5.31 20.78 10.16
N ASP A 111 6.33 21.39 10.74
CA ASP A 111 7.14 22.43 10.09
C ASP A 111 7.98 21.86 8.95
N GLU A 112 8.51 20.65 9.13
CA GLU A 112 9.24 19.96 8.07
C GLU A 112 8.31 19.56 6.93
N CYS A 113 7.14 19.01 7.26
CA CYS A 113 6.13 18.64 6.28
C CYS A 113 5.69 19.86 5.47
N LYS A 114 5.43 21.00 6.14
CA LYS A 114 5.09 22.27 5.48
C LYS A 114 6.18 22.72 4.52
N ARG A 115 7.43 22.81 4.98
CA ARG A 115 8.58 23.25 4.15
C ARG A 115 8.78 22.38 2.91
N ASN A 116 8.52 21.06 3.03
CA ASN A 116 8.65 20.16 1.91
C ASN A 116 7.46 20.28 0.94
N LEU A 117 6.24 20.56 1.43
CA LEU A 117 5.08 20.83 0.59
C LEU A 117 5.21 22.16 -0.17
N GLU A 118 5.91 23.15 0.37
CA GLU A 118 6.21 24.42 -0.31
C GLU A 118 7.09 24.24 -1.57
N LYS A 119 7.78 23.10 -1.69
CA LYS A 119 8.54 22.73 -2.91
C LYS A 119 7.64 22.16 -4.02
N GLU A 120 6.34 22.04 -3.75
CA GLU A 120 5.33 21.57 -4.67
C GLU A 120 5.65 20.22 -5.33
N PRO A 121 5.87 19.14 -4.53
CA PRO A 121 6.16 17.82 -5.08
C PRO A 121 5.02 17.36 -5.99
N GLU A 122 5.36 16.73 -7.11
CA GLU A 122 4.39 16.28 -8.11
C GLU A 122 3.60 15.07 -7.63
N ILE A 123 4.21 14.23 -6.77
CA ILE A 123 3.59 13.02 -6.21
C ILE A 123 3.66 13.06 -4.69
N ILE A 124 2.52 12.81 -4.07
CA ILE A 124 2.41 12.64 -2.61
C ILE A 124 1.93 11.23 -2.30
N ILE A 125 2.65 10.56 -1.40
CA ILE A 125 2.26 9.28 -0.83
C ILE A 125 2.10 9.48 0.67
N GLY A 126 0.94 9.18 1.23
CA GLY A 126 0.72 9.49 2.65
C GLY A 126 -0.37 8.69 3.34
N THR A 127 -0.43 8.87 4.65
CA THR A 127 -1.52 8.32 5.46
C THR A 127 -2.69 9.30 5.53
N PRO A 128 -3.95 8.81 5.52
CA PRO A 128 -5.13 9.67 5.42
C PRO A 128 -5.17 10.80 6.45
N GLY A 129 -4.88 10.51 7.72
CA GLY A 129 -4.93 11.50 8.80
C GLY A 129 -3.98 12.69 8.59
N ARG A 130 -2.73 12.44 8.21
CA ARG A 130 -1.75 13.51 7.97
C ARG A 130 -2.04 14.26 6.67
N VAL A 131 -2.47 13.56 5.63
CA VAL A 131 -2.86 14.21 4.36
C VAL A 131 -4.04 15.16 4.58
N ALA A 132 -5.09 14.71 5.29
CA ALA A 132 -6.22 15.55 5.63
C ALA A 132 -5.83 16.78 6.48
N ASP A 133 -4.93 16.62 7.45
CA ASP A 133 -4.40 17.74 8.25
C ASP A 133 -3.68 18.77 7.36
N MET A 134 -2.87 18.33 6.39
CA MET A 134 -2.17 19.22 5.47
C MET A 134 -3.13 19.98 4.53
N ILE A 135 -4.19 19.32 4.06
CA ILE A 135 -5.25 19.93 3.25
C ILE A 135 -6.02 20.96 4.08
N ASN A 136 -6.45 20.60 5.29
CA ASN A 136 -7.22 21.48 6.19
C ASN A 136 -6.43 22.73 6.59
N ARG A 137 -5.13 22.61 6.79
CA ARG A 137 -4.21 23.72 7.07
C ARG A 137 -3.83 24.52 5.83
N ARG A 138 -4.29 24.12 4.65
CA ARG A 138 -3.95 24.73 3.35
C ARG A 138 -2.45 24.71 3.04
N TYR A 139 -1.75 23.69 3.49
CA TYR A 139 -0.37 23.43 3.11
C TYR A 139 -0.28 22.52 1.87
N LEU A 140 -1.27 21.65 1.67
CA LEU A 140 -1.42 20.85 0.48
C LEU A 140 -2.60 21.37 -0.35
N TYR A 141 -2.31 21.77 -1.58
CA TYR A 141 -3.30 22.23 -2.55
C TYR A 141 -3.71 21.08 -3.47
N THR A 142 -5.02 20.91 -3.64
CA THR A 142 -5.61 19.73 -4.31
C THR A 142 -6.07 20.01 -5.75
N GLN A 143 -5.99 21.28 -6.21
CA GLN A 143 -6.60 21.73 -7.49
C GLN A 143 -5.99 21.06 -8.72
N ASN A 144 -4.73 20.63 -8.65
CA ASN A 144 -4.01 20.03 -9.76
C ASN A 144 -3.92 18.50 -9.65
N ILE A 145 -4.54 17.90 -8.62
CA ILE A 145 -4.55 16.43 -8.46
C ILE A 145 -5.44 15.83 -9.56
N LYS A 146 -4.82 15.00 -10.39
CA LYS A 146 -5.45 14.32 -11.54
C LYS A 146 -5.77 12.87 -11.24
N LEU A 147 -5.03 12.28 -10.30
CA LEU A 147 -5.20 10.89 -9.88
C LEU A 147 -5.12 10.79 -8.35
N LEU A 148 -6.14 10.17 -7.77
CA LEU A 148 -6.16 9.71 -6.39
C LEU A 148 -6.14 8.18 -6.39
N VAL A 149 -5.13 7.60 -5.78
CA VAL A 149 -5.05 6.16 -5.50
C VAL A 149 -5.34 5.92 -4.02
N ILE A 150 -6.21 4.97 -3.73
CA ILE A 150 -6.50 4.48 -2.38
C ILE A 150 -6.10 3.00 -2.35
N ASP A 151 -4.95 2.72 -1.74
CA ASP A 151 -4.38 1.37 -1.65
C ASP A 151 -4.76 0.74 -0.31
N GLU A 152 -5.02 -0.57 -0.30
CA GLU A 152 -5.57 -1.33 0.82
C GLU A 152 -6.83 -0.66 1.42
N ALA A 153 -7.78 -0.35 0.52
CA ALA A 153 -8.98 0.42 0.86
C ALA A 153 -9.87 -0.27 1.90
N ASP A 154 -9.93 -1.60 1.88
CA ASP A 154 -10.64 -2.41 2.87
C ASP A 154 -10.07 -2.21 4.29
N GLU A 155 -8.76 -2.21 4.45
CA GLU A 155 -8.10 -1.94 5.74
C GLU A 155 -8.41 -0.51 6.21
N MET A 156 -8.17 0.49 5.37
CA MET A 156 -8.39 1.90 5.74
C MET A 156 -9.84 2.20 6.13
N LEU A 157 -10.81 1.59 5.46
CA LEU A 157 -12.22 1.82 5.75
C LEU A 157 -12.68 1.10 7.02
N SER A 158 -12.09 -0.08 7.32
CA SER A 158 -12.33 -0.81 8.57
C SER A 158 -11.69 -0.14 9.79
N ASP A 159 -10.54 0.49 9.62
CA ASP A 159 -9.74 1.10 10.70
C ASP A 159 -10.18 2.52 11.10
N GLY A 160 -11.35 2.97 10.64
CA GLY A 160 -11.93 4.25 11.04
C GLY A 160 -11.43 5.46 10.24
N PHE A 161 -10.70 5.28 9.14
CA PHE A 161 -10.32 6.39 8.25
C PHE A 161 -11.41 6.78 7.24
N ARG A 162 -12.58 6.14 7.30
CA ARG A 162 -13.70 6.36 6.36
C ARG A 162 -14.03 7.83 6.19
N ASP A 163 -14.33 8.53 7.29
CA ASP A 163 -14.71 9.94 7.24
C ASP A 163 -13.56 10.83 6.78
N THR A 164 -12.33 10.48 7.14
CA THR A 164 -11.12 11.19 6.71
C THR A 164 -10.93 11.09 5.20
N ILE A 165 -11.07 9.89 4.63
CA ILE A 165 -10.99 9.65 3.18
C ILE A 165 -12.10 10.39 2.45
N TYR A 166 -13.33 10.34 2.94
CA TYR A 166 -14.47 11.08 2.39
C TYR A 166 -14.22 12.57 2.38
N ASN A 167 -13.61 13.12 3.43
CA ASN A 167 -13.25 14.52 3.48
C ASN A 167 -12.15 14.87 2.47
N ILE A 168 -11.11 14.04 2.33
CA ILE A 168 -10.06 14.25 1.32
C ILE A 168 -10.67 14.30 -0.08
N ILE A 169 -11.53 13.35 -0.44
CA ILE A 169 -12.16 13.27 -1.77
C ILE A 169 -12.98 14.54 -2.06
N LYS A 170 -13.67 15.10 -1.06
CA LYS A 170 -14.46 16.34 -1.24
C LYS A 170 -13.62 17.57 -1.60
N TYR A 171 -12.33 17.60 -1.25
CA TYR A 171 -11.42 18.69 -1.60
C TYR A 171 -10.76 18.52 -2.97
N ILE A 172 -10.88 17.35 -3.59
CA ILE A 172 -10.29 17.04 -4.90
C ILE A 172 -11.30 17.40 -6.00
N SER A 173 -10.78 17.77 -7.18
CA SER A 173 -11.61 18.07 -8.35
C SER A 173 -12.48 16.86 -8.73
N LYS A 174 -13.70 17.13 -9.23
CA LYS A 174 -14.57 16.08 -9.78
C LYS A 174 -14.02 15.43 -11.06
N ASP A 175 -13.08 16.07 -11.71
CA ASP A 175 -12.40 15.54 -12.90
C ASP A 175 -11.18 14.66 -12.54
N CYS A 176 -10.90 14.50 -11.25
CA CYS A 176 -9.82 13.63 -10.77
C CYS A 176 -10.24 12.17 -10.95
N GLN A 177 -9.36 11.38 -11.56
CA GLN A 177 -9.52 9.93 -11.61
C GLN A 177 -9.32 9.34 -10.22
N ILE A 178 -10.23 8.46 -9.77
CA ILE A 178 -10.12 7.78 -8.49
C ILE A 178 -9.92 6.28 -8.72
N CYS A 179 -8.87 5.73 -8.14
CA CYS A 179 -8.54 4.31 -8.24
C CYS A 179 -8.50 3.67 -6.86
N LEU A 180 -9.37 2.70 -6.62
CA LEU A 180 -9.41 1.89 -5.41
C LEU A 180 -8.72 0.56 -5.65
N PHE A 181 -7.75 0.25 -4.81
CA PHE A 181 -7.11 -1.06 -4.75
C PHE A 181 -7.40 -1.71 -3.39
N SER A 182 -7.87 -2.95 -3.40
CA SER A 182 -8.28 -3.68 -2.20
C SER A 182 -7.95 -5.17 -2.33
N ALA A 183 -7.66 -5.83 -1.22
CA ALA A 183 -7.53 -7.28 -1.19
C ALA A 183 -8.90 -7.96 -1.17
N THR A 184 -9.86 -7.35 -0.49
CA THR A 184 -11.21 -7.90 -0.29
C THR A 184 -12.30 -6.94 -0.77
N LYS A 185 -13.48 -7.49 -1.06
CA LYS A 185 -14.68 -6.71 -1.39
C LYS A 185 -15.56 -6.64 -0.15
N THR A 186 -15.52 -5.50 0.52
CA THR A 186 -16.37 -5.23 1.70
C THR A 186 -17.54 -4.30 1.35
N GLU A 187 -18.55 -4.24 2.22
CA GLU A 187 -19.67 -3.29 2.05
C GLU A 187 -19.17 -1.84 2.04
N GLU A 188 -18.16 -1.53 2.86
CA GLU A 188 -17.56 -0.21 2.97
C GLU A 188 -16.84 0.20 1.69
N THR A 189 -16.08 -0.72 1.06
CA THR A 189 -15.40 -0.45 -0.21
C THR A 189 -16.39 -0.25 -1.36
N LEU A 190 -17.48 -0.98 -1.36
CA LEU A 190 -18.58 -0.79 -2.32
C LEU A 190 -19.30 0.54 -2.12
N ASP A 191 -19.61 0.90 -0.86
CA ASP A 191 -20.26 2.17 -0.53
C ASP A 191 -19.39 3.37 -0.97
N LEU A 192 -18.08 3.32 -0.72
CA LEU A 192 -17.14 4.34 -1.20
C LEU A 192 -17.12 4.40 -2.73
N SER A 193 -17.01 3.25 -3.39
CA SER A 193 -17.04 3.17 -4.84
C SER A 193 -18.32 3.79 -5.42
N ASN A 194 -19.49 3.41 -4.89
CA ASN A 194 -20.77 3.90 -5.38
C ASN A 194 -20.97 5.41 -5.15
N LYS A 195 -20.38 5.97 -4.10
CA LYS A 195 -20.53 7.39 -3.76
C LYS A 195 -19.62 8.32 -4.52
N PHE A 196 -18.40 7.90 -4.80
CA PHE A 196 -17.34 8.79 -5.26
C PHE A 196 -16.74 8.44 -6.60
N LEU A 197 -16.85 7.19 -7.07
CA LEU A 197 -16.34 6.82 -8.38
C LEU A 197 -17.39 7.06 -9.45
N ASN A 198 -16.95 7.54 -10.60
CA ASN A 198 -17.81 7.82 -11.75
C ASN A 198 -17.71 6.67 -12.77
N ASN A 199 -18.73 5.80 -12.82
CA ASN A 199 -18.77 4.63 -13.71
C ASN A 199 -17.44 3.86 -13.72
N PRO A 200 -16.96 3.37 -12.57
CA PRO A 200 -15.67 2.73 -12.49
C PRO A 200 -15.61 1.44 -13.31
N GLU A 201 -14.49 1.23 -13.96
CA GLU A 201 -14.16 -0.11 -14.46
C GLU A 201 -13.79 -1.00 -13.26
N SER A 202 -14.32 -2.23 -13.25
CA SER A 202 -14.06 -3.17 -12.16
C SER A 202 -13.14 -4.29 -12.61
N ILE A 203 -12.03 -4.46 -11.91
CA ILE A 203 -11.13 -5.61 -12.07
C ILE A 203 -11.26 -6.48 -10.84
N ILE A 204 -11.70 -7.72 -11.03
CA ILE A 204 -11.71 -8.73 -9.99
C ILE A 204 -10.75 -9.83 -10.45
N VAL A 205 -9.63 -9.96 -9.74
CA VAL A 205 -8.69 -11.06 -9.93
C VAL A 205 -9.06 -12.13 -8.92
N GLU A 206 -9.95 -13.05 -9.34
CA GLU A 206 -10.27 -14.24 -8.56
C GLU A 206 -9.10 -15.22 -8.65
N ASN A 207 -8.38 -15.41 -7.57
CA ASN A 207 -7.55 -16.60 -7.47
C ASN A 207 -8.48 -17.81 -7.22
N LYS A 208 -8.70 -18.61 -8.25
CA LYS A 208 -9.44 -19.89 -8.14
C LYS A 208 -8.81 -20.87 -7.14
N ASN A 209 -7.58 -20.62 -6.70
CA ASN A 209 -6.89 -21.38 -5.66
C ASN A 209 -6.56 -20.42 -4.51
N VAL A 210 -7.24 -20.59 -3.38
CA VAL A 210 -7.04 -19.86 -2.12
C VAL A 210 -5.66 -20.12 -1.49
N SER A 211 -4.87 -21.03 -2.03
CA SER A 211 -3.49 -21.26 -1.65
C SER A 211 -2.55 -20.64 -2.69
N LEU A 212 -1.77 -19.65 -2.27
CA LEU A 212 -0.57 -19.23 -3.03
C LEU A 212 0.26 -20.48 -3.31
N GLU A 213 0.69 -20.67 -4.56
CA GLU A 213 1.60 -21.78 -4.87
C GLU A 213 2.80 -21.74 -3.92
N GLY A 214 3.03 -22.85 -3.20
CA GLY A 214 4.11 -22.96 -2.22
C GLY A 214 3.70 -22.68 -0.77
N ILE A 215 2.49 -22.19 -0.46
CA ILE A 215 2.01 -22.04 0.92
C ILE A 215 1.17 -23.25 1.31
N LYS A 216 1.60 -23.96 2.36
CA LYS A 216 0.83 -25.04 3.01
C LYS A 216 0.26 -24.52 4.32
N GLN A 217 -1.06 -24.61 4.47
CA GLN A 217 -1.76 -24.18 5.68
C GLN A 217 -2.13 -25.40 6.53
N PHE A 218 -1.83 -25.31 7.81
CA PHE A 218 -2.13 -26.37 8.79
C PHE A 218 -2.94 -25.76 9.93
N LYS A 219 -3.86 -26.55 10.50
CA LYS A 219 -4.64 -26.17 11.67
C LYS A 219 -4.45 -27.21 12.76
N VAL A 220 -4.06 -26.75 13.96
CA VAL A 220 -3.96 -27.60 15.16
C VAL A 220 -5.05 -27.14 16.14
N LEU A 221 -5.95 -28.05 16.51
CA LEU A 221 -7.00 -27.80 17.48
C LEU A 221 -6.52 -28.28 18.85
N ILE A 222 -6.23 -27.32 19.73
CA ILE A 222 -5.70 -27.57 21.08
C ILE A 222 -6.31 -26.59 22.07
N ASN A 223 -6.28 -26.94 23.36
CA ASN A 223 -6.64 -26.05 24.45
C ASN A 223 -5.61 -24.93 24.61
N GLU A 224 -6.03 -23.77 25.12
CA GLU A 224 -5.16 -22.59 25.31
C GLU A 224 -3.92 -22.94 26.16
N GLU A 225 -4.08 -23.77 27.19
CA GLU A 225 -3.05 -24.18 28.13
C GLU A 225 -1.90 -24.93 27.46
N TRP A 226 -2.16 -25.63 26.36
CA TRP A 226 -1.16 -26.48 25.66
C TRP A 226 -0.50 -25.77 24.45
N LYS A 227 -0.91 -24.55 24.14
CA LYS A 227 -0.40 -23.83 22.94
C LYS A 227 1.10 -23.64 22.99
N TYR A 228 1.65 -23.32 24.16
CA TYR A 228 3.06 -23.05 24.29
C TYR A 228 3.87 -24.37 24.14
N ASP A 229 3.49 -25.44 24.84
CA ASP A 229 4.17 -26.73 24.73
C ASP A 229 4.10 -27.27 23.30
N THR A 230 2.94 -27.12 22.64
CA THR A 230 2.78 -27.51 21.23
C THR A 230 3.66 -26.67 20.32
N LEU A 231 3.87 -25.37 20.60
CA LEU A 231 4.80 -24.54 19.85
C LEU A 231 6.23 -25.03 19.94
N LEU A 232 6.67 -25.42 21.14
CA LEU A 232 7.99 -26.01 21.35
C LEU A 232 8.14 -27.37 20.64
N ASP A 233 7.11 -28.22 20.72
CA ASP A 233 7.09 -29.50 20.00
C ASP A 233 7.21 -29.28 18.48
N LEU A 234 6.51 -28.29 17.91
CA LEU A 234 6.64 -27.92 16.49
C LEU A 234 8.06 -27.49 16.15
N TYR A 235 8.71 -26.68 16.97
CA TYR A 235 10.12 -26.28 16.76
C TYR A 235 11.06 -27.49 16.79
N ASN A 236 10.82 -28.45 17.68
CA ASN A 236 11.64 -29.67 17.81
C ASN A 236 11.41 -30.66 16.66
N LEU A 237 10.18 -30.73 16.14
CA LEU A 237 9.79 -31.71 15.12
C LEU A 237 10.00 -31.19 13.69
N LEU A 238 9.89 -29.87 13.47
CA LEU A 238 10.00 -29.24 12.17
C LEU A 238 11.36 -28.55 12.02
N ASN A 239 11.99 -28.75 10.89
CA ASN A 239 13.21 -28.04 10.56
C ASN A 239 12.88 -26.62 10.09
N ILE A 240 12.60 -25.72 11.05
CA ILE A 240 12.16 -24.34 10.78
C ILE A 240 13.39 -23.44 10.74
N ALA A 241 13.70 -22.88 9.55
CA ALA A 241 14.81 -21.94 9.40
C ALA A 241 14.46 -20.52 9.89
N GLN A 242 13.24 -20.06 9.61
CA GLN A 242 12.70 -18.76 10.04
C GLN A 242 11.22 -18.91 10.38
N CYS A 243 10.76 -18.20 11.40
CA CYS A 243 9.38 -18.26 11.87
C CYS A 243 8.92 -16.89 12.36
N ILE A 244 7.65 -16.54 12.07
CA ILE A 244 6.96 -15.40 12.68
C ILE A 244 5.78 -15.92 13.46
N ILE A 245 5.71 -15.58 14.75
CA ILE A 245 4.61 -15.96 15.66
C ILE A 245 3.72 -14.74 15.86
N TYR A 246 2.48 -14.79 15.35
CA TYR A 246 1.50 -13.74 15.57
C TYR A 246 0.68 -14.00 16.82
N VAL A 247 0.51 -12.97 17.64
CA VAL A 247 -0.33 -13.00 18.85
C VAL A 247 -1.20 -11.75 18.94
N ASN A 248 -2.39 -11.89 19.54
CA ASN A 248 -3.37 -10.80 19.58
C ASN A 248 -3.13 -9.78 20.71
N TYR A 249 -2.36 -10.17 21.75
CA TYR A 249 -2.18 -9.38 22.97
C TYR A 249 -0.70 -9.26 23.34
N LYS A 250 -0.31 -8.06 23.79
CA LYS A 250 1.06 -7.74 24.20
C LYS A 250 1.53 -8.63 25.35
N ASP A 251 0.67 -8.89 26.34
CA ASP A 251 1.04 -9.75 27.47
C ASP A 251 1.37 -11.18 27.02
N LYS A 252 0.60 -11.73 26.08
CA LYS A 252 0.91 -13.03 25.48
C LYS A 252 2.22 -13.03 24.72
N LEU A 253 2.49 -11.95 23.97
CA LEU A 253 3.76 -11.78 23.25
C LEU A 253 4.93 -11.82 24.23
N MET A 254 4.89 -11.03 25.30
CA MET A 254 5.96 -10.97 26.29
C MET A 254 6.15 -12.29 27.03
N ASN A 255 5.07 -13.02 27.32
CA ASN A 255 5.15 -14.35 27.93
C ASN A 255 5.84 -15.35 26.99
N ILE A 256 5.43 -15.42 25.71
CA ILE A 256 6.06 -16.30 24.71
C ILE A 256 7.54 -15.94 24.53
N TYR A 257 7.85 -14.65 24.39
CA TYR A 257 9.23 -14.17 24.28
C TYR A 257 10.10 -14.63 25.46
N THR A 258 9.62 -14.40 26.69
CA THR A 258 10.35 -14.78 27.91
C THR A 258 10.60 -16.29 27.99
N GLU A 259 9.60 -17.09 27.66
CA GLU A 259 9.71 -18.54 27.70
C GLU A 259 10.62 -19.09 26.58
N LEU A 260 10.58 -18.50 25.37
CA LEU A 260 11.50 -18.90 24.29
C LEU A 260 12.96 -18.56 24.64
N ILE A 261 13.23 -17.37 25.21
CA ILE A 261 14.58 -17.02 25.71
C ILE A 261 15.07 -18.00 26.78
N LYS A 262 14.23 -18.36 27.76
CA LYS A 262 14.59 -19.36 28.79
C LYS A 262 14.99 -20.72 28.18
N ASN A 263 14.39 -21.09 27.07
CA ASN A 263 14.68 -22.32 26.34
C ASN A 263 15.78 -22.16 25.27
N ASN A 264 16.53 -21.05 25.30
CA ASN A 264 17.64 -20.70 24.41
C ASN A 264 17.28 -20.64 22.93
N TYR A 265 16.03 -20.27 22.56
CA TYR A 265 15.67 -19.98 21.20
C TYR A 265 16.09 -18.53 20.86
N PRO A 266 16.74 -18.28 19.70
CA PRO A 266 16.99 -16.93 19.23
C PRO A 266 15.64 -16.34 18.77
N VAL A 267 15.15 -15.35 19.51
CA VAL A 267 13.85 -14.72 19.27
C VAL A 267 13.93 -13.24 19.58
N ASP A 268 13.24 -12.45 18.78
CA ASP A 268 12.98 -11.04 19.02
C ASP A 268 11.48 -10.76 18.89
N TYR A 269 11.04 -9.55 19.24
CA TYR A 269 9.63 -9.20 19.22
C TYR A 269 9.39 -7.79 18.67
N ILE A 270 8.19 -7.60 18.12
CA ILE A 270 7.72 -6.30 17.64
C ILE A 270 6.28 -6.05 18.09
N HIS A 271 5.98 -4.85 18.57
CA HIS A 271 4.62 -4.40 18.91
C HIS A 271 4.45 -2.88 18.75
N GLY A 272 3.22 -2.38 18.90
CA GLY A 272 2.89 -0.98 18.59
C GLY A 272 3.59 0.09 19.42
N GLU A 273 4.07 -0.25 20.63
CA GLU A 273 4.69 0.70 21.56
C GLU A 273 6.22 0.75 21.46
N ILE A 274 6.83 -0.06 20.60
CA ILE A 274 8.30 -0.03 20.38
C ILE A 274 8.68 1.23 19.61
N THR A 275 9.81 1.84 19.99
CA THR A 275 10.35 3.00 19.30
C THR A 275 10.77 2.67 17.86
N LYS A 276 10.99 3.72 17.05
CA LYS A 276 11.40 3.52 15.65
C LYS A 276 12.78 2.87 15.56
N GLU A 277 13.71 3.30 16.43
CA GLU A 277 15.08 2.78 16.49
C GLU A 277 15.15 1.31 16.91
N GLU A 278 14.18 0.85 17.72
CA GLU A 278 14.07 -0.57 18.12
C GLU A 278 13.38 -1.44 17.06
N ARG A 279 12.73 -0.84 16.04
CA ARG A 279 12.07 -1.56 14.94
C ARG A 279 12.98 -1.79 13.73
N GLU A 280 13.98 -0.94 13.56
CA GLU A 280 14.99 -1.01 12.50
C GLU A 280 16.18 -1.89 12.94
#